data_bbcd4e49c5224d14b73f23f49f893fb1
#
_entry.id   bbcd4e49c5224d14b73f23f49f893fb1
#
_cell.length_a   1.000
_cell.length_b   1.000
_cell.length_c   1.000
_cell.angle_alpha   90.00
_cell.angle_beta   90.00
_cell.angle_gamma   90.00
#
_symmetry.space_group_name_H-M   'P 1'
#
loop_
_entity.id
_entity.type
_entity.pdbx_description
1 polymer ?
#
loop_
_entity_poly.entity_id
_entity_poly.type
_entity_poly.pdbx_seq_one_letter_code
_entity_poly.pdbx_strand_id
1 'polypeptide(L)'
;MVPIKLADQIEISAVPGHGVSLVCNDPDLPTGPENLCVKAVEAFREETGIPHGVAISLMKRIPHGAGLGGGSSDAAAVLKGMNEIFDRPLVAEELHQLAASLGSDVSFFLHDGAAWCRGRGEILEDAAALPGRTLLLIKPPFPVPTVWAYKRYADMKASEAGMPSQESQWLGDIEITNDLEASVFGKYLLLPVMKEWLCQQPGVESAFMTGSGSTMLSLIHISEPTRPY
;
A
#
# COMPACT_ATOMS: atom_id res chain seq x y z
N MET A 1 9.36 3.39 -2.70
CA MET A 1 7.92 3.65 -2.38
C MET A 1 7.74 5.10 -1.93
N VAL A 2 6.55 5.66 -2.09
CA VAL A 2 6.25 7.07 -1.75
C VAL A 2 4.92 7.10 -0.99
N PRO A 3 4.84 7.72 0.20
CA PRO A 3 3.59 7.85 0.92
C PRO A 3 2.68 8.89 0.25
N ILE A 4 1.37 8.67 0.34
CA ILE A 4 0.35 9.62 -0.12
C ILE A 4 -0.53 10.06 1.05
N LYS A 5 -1.26 11.18 0.89
CA LYS A 5 -2.11 11.71 1.96
C LYS A 5 -3.41 10.95 2.18
N LEU A 6 -3.82 10.07 1.26
CA LEU A 6 -4.99 9.21 1.47
C LEU A 6 -4.63 8.19 2.57
N ALA A 7 -5.33 8.23 3.68
CA ALA A 7 -5.04 7.43 4.86
C ALA A 7 -6.32 6.93 5.52
N ASP A 8 -6.25 5.74 6.09
CA ASP A 8 -7.24 5.19 7.00
C ASP A 8 -7.10 5.82 8.38
N GLN A 9 -8.08 5.65 9.24
CA GLN A 9 -8.04 6.09 10.62
C GLN A 9 -8.18 4.87 11.53
N ILE A 10 -7.27 4.75 12.51
CA ILE A 10 -7.26 3.62 13.45
C ILE A 10 -7.25 4.16 14.88
N GLU A 11 -8.17 3.62 15.67
CA GLU A 11 -8.19 3.82 17.12
C GLU A 11 -7.91 2.48 17.80
N ILE A 12 -6.96 2.49 18.75
CA ILE A 12 -6.53 1.30 19.47
C ILE A 12 -6.64 1.55 20.97
N SER A 13 -7.18 0.58 21.68
CA SER A 13 -7.26 0.63 23.14
C SER A 13 -6.95 -0.72 23.77
N ALA A 14 -6.23 -0.70 24.90
CA ALA A 14 -6.07 -1.86 25.75
C ALA A 14 -7.39 -2.12 26.49
N VAL A 15 -7.82 -3.38 26.52
CA VAL A 15 -9.03 -3.82 27.21
C VAL A 15 -8.70 -4.99 28.13
N PRO A 16 -9.54 -5.25 29.17
CA PRO A 16 -9.37 -6.42 30.01
C PRO A 16 -9.47 -7.73 29.23
N GLY A 17 -8.73 -8.76 29.68
CA GLY A 17 -8.73 -10.07 29.02
C GLY A 17 -7.63 -10.24 27.96
N HIS A 18 -7.83 -11.21 27.06
CA HIS A 18 -6.81 -11.58 26.06
C HIS A 18 -7.34 -11.52 24.60
N GLY A 19 -8.59 -11.12 24.40
CA GLY A 19 -9.21 -11.07 23.07
C GLY A 19 -8.69 -9.93 22.20
N VAL A 20 -8.80 -10.10 20.88
CA VAL A 20 -8.68 -9.02 19.90
C VAL A 20 -10.06 -8.79 19.29
N SER A 21 -10.53 -7.56 19.31
CA SER A 21 -11.74 -7.17 18.61
C SER A 21 -11.40 -6.12 17.56
N LEU A 22 -11.85 -6.33 16.33
CA LEU A 22 -11.72 -5.38 15.23
C LEU A 22 -13.11 -5.03 14.69
N VAL A 23 -13.40 -3.75 14.66
CA VAL A 23 -14.61 -3.19 14.02
C VAL A 23 -14.17 -2.35 12.82
N CYS A 24 -14.83 -2.52 11.69
CA CYS A 24 -14.52 -1.80 10.46
C CYS A 24 -15.80 -1.29 9.78
N ASN A 25 -15.72 -0.10 9.16
CA ASN A 25 -16.81 0.44 8.36
C ASN A 25 -16.96 -0.21 6.97
N ASP A 26 -15.97 -0.98 6.51
CA ASP A 26 -16.00 -1.75 5.26
C ASP A 26 -16.50 -3.18 5.57
N PRO A 27 -17.74 -3.55 5.15
CA PRO A 27 -18.33 -4.85 5.46
C PRO A 27 -17.65 -6.01 4.71
N ASP A 28 -16.92 -5.72 3.62
CA ASP A 28 -16.23 -6.73 2.82
C ASP A 28 -14.85 -7.06 3.38
N LEU A 29 -14.36 -6.27 4.34
CA LEU A 29 -13.07 -6.50 4.98
C LEU A 29 -13.22 -7.54 6.11
N PRO A 30 -12.47 -8.67 6.07
CA PRO A 30 -12.46 -9.61 7.18
C PRO A 30 -11.99 -8.94 8.47
N THR A 31 -12.66 -9.23 9.58
CA THR A 31 -12.32 -8.70 10.92
C THR A 31 -11.75 -9.76 11.86
N GLY A 32 -11.54 -10.98 11.37
CA GLY A 32 -10.99 -12.13 12.08
C GLY A 32 -9.47 -12.25 12.02
N PRO A 33 -8.94 -13.43 12.38
CA PRO A 33 -7.50 -13.71 12.44
C PRO A 33 -6.75 -13.55 11.11
N GLU A 34 -7.46 -13.57 9.98
CA GLU A 34 -6.91 -13.34 8.65
C GLU A 34 -6.54 -11.88 8.39
N ASN A 35 -7.13 -10.93 9.15
CA ASN A 35 -6.83 -9.51 9.02
C ASN A 35 -5.44 -9.16 9.53
N LEU A 36 -4.69 -8.35 8.77
CA LEU A 36 -3.33 -7.96 9.14
C LEU A 36 -3.26 -7.15 10.44
N CYS A 37 -4.29 -6.36 10.78
CA CYS A 37 -4.36 -5.66 12.07
C CYS A 37 -4.41 -6.64 13.24
N VAL A 38 -5.21 -7.70 13.12
CA VAL A 38 -5.30 -8.75 14.15
C VAL A 38 -3.97 -9.49 14.26
N LYS A 39 -3.36 -9.86 13.11
CA LYS A 39 -2.04 -10.49 13.08
C LYS A 39 -0.96 -9.61 13.70
N ALA A 40 -1.02 -8.30 13.50
CA ALA A 40 -0.10 -7.35 14.10
C ALA A 40 -0.18 -7.34 15.63
N VAL A 41 -1.40 -7.39 16.20
CA VAL A 41 -1.58 -7.52 17.65
C VAL A 41 -1.01 -8.83 18.16
N GLU A 42 -1.30 -9.95 17.51
CA GLU A 42 -0.81 -11.26 17.96
C GLU A 42 0.71 -11.35 17.87
N ALA A 43 1.32 -10.89 16.77
CA ALA A 43 2.78 -10.86 16.63
C ALA A 43 3.44 -9.96 17.68
N PHE A 44 2.85 -8.80 17.99
CA PHE A 44 3.35 -7.92 19.05
C PHE A 44 3.29 -8.59 20.42
N ARG A 45 2.23 -9.33 20.72
CA ARG A 45 2.09 -10.09 21.98
C ARG A 45 3.11 -11.22 22.10
N GLU A 46 3.32 -11.97 21.02
CA GLU A 46 4.32 -13.05 20.98
C GLU A 46 5.72 -12.50 21.26
N GLU A 47 6.06 -11.34 20.69
CA GLU A 47 7.37 -10.72 20.85
C GLU A 47 7.57 -10.13 22.26
N THR A 48 6.54 -9.48 22.81
CA THR A 48 6.67 -8.73 24.08
C THR A 48 6.22 -9.49 25.31
N GLY A 49 5.46 -10.56 25.15
CA GLY A 49 4.82 -11.30 26.25
C GLY A 49 3.67 -10.53 26.94
N ILE A 50 3.21 -9.42 26.38
CA ILE A 50 2.14 -8.59 26.96
C ILE A 50 0.77 -9.24 26.69
N PRO A 51 0.02 -9.67 27.72
CA PRO A 51 -1.16 -10.49 27.55
C PRO A 51 -2.48 -9.71 27.50
N HIS A 52 -2.45 -8.39 27.32
CA HIS A 52 -3.65 -7.57 27.33
C HIS A 52 -4.57 -7.77 26.12
N GLY A 53 -5.88 -7.67 26.33
CA GLY A 53 -6.87 -7.57 25.27
C GLY A 53 -6.72 -6.24 24.52
N VAL A 54 -7.09 -6.24 23.22
CA VAL A 54 -7.01 -5.05 22.35
C VAL A 54 -8.29 -4.88 21.57
N ALA A 55 -8.81 -3.66 21.59
CA ALA A 55 -9.92 -3.25 20.74
C ALA A 55 -9.40 -2.29 19.67
N ILE A 56 -9.75 -2.57 18.41
CA ILE A 56 -9.38 -1.79 17.23
C ILE A 56 -10.66 -1.30 16.54
N SER A 57 -10.73 0.01 16.29
CA SER A 57 -11.72 0.62 15.41
C SER A 57 -11.02 1.13 14.17
N LEU A 58 -11.35 0.56 13.02
CA LEU A 58 -10.74 0.87 11.72
C LEU A 58 -11.75 1.57 10.81
N MET A 59 -11.48 2.82 10.47
CA MET A 59 -12.23 3.60 9.49
C MET A 59 -11.48 3.57 8.16
N LYS A 60 -11.90 2.69 7.25
CA LYS A 60 -11.31 2.56 5.90
C LYS A 60 -11.72 3.72 5.00
N ARG A 61 -10.73 4.29 4.34
CA ARG A 61 -10.82 5.26 3.24
C ARG A 61 -10.02 4.78 2.03
N ILE A 62 -8.96 4.01 2.27
CA ILE A 62 -8.18 3.36 1.21
C ILE A 62 -8.96 2.12 0.77
N PRO A 63 -9.37 2.02 -0.52
CA PRO A 63 -10.15 0.87 -0.98
C PRO A 63 -9.41 -0.44 -0.78
N HIS A 64 -10.12 -1.47 -0.30
CA HIS A 64 -9.56 -2.81 -0.14
C HIS A 64 -9.15 -3.42 -1.49
N GLY A 65 -7.99 -4.11 -1.52
CA GLY A 65 -7.49 -4.77 -2.73
C GLY A 65 -7.16 -3.81 -3.88
N ALA A 66 -6.76 -2.57 -3.56
CA ALA A 66 -6.52 -1.51 -4.53
C ALA A 66 -5.07 -1.41 -5.03
N GLY A 67 -4.12 -2.18 -4.46
CA GLY A 67 -2.69 -2.01 -4.78
C GLY A 67 -2.05 -0.75 -4.16
N LEU A 68 -2.68 -0.19 -3.11
CA LEU A 68 -2.23 1.04 -2.43
C LEU A 68 -1.57 0.76 -1.07
N GLY A 69 -1.33 -0.49 -0.72
CA GLY A 69 -0.72 -0.86 0.55
C GLY A 69 -1.57 -0.60 1.80
N GLY A 70 -2.90 -0.38 1.66
CA GLY A 70 -3.79 0.00 2.76
C GLY A 70 -3.76 -0.97 3.94
N GLY A 71 -3.84 -2.28 3.70
CA GLY A 71 -3.76 -3.28 4.77
C GLY A 71 -2.40 -3.30 5.47
N SER A 72 -1.31 -3.06 4.73
CA SER A 72 0.04 -2.96 5.29
C SER A 72 0.23 -1.69 6.13
N SER A 73 -0.33 -0.57 5.68
CA SER A 73 -0.33 0.67 6.47
C SER A 73 -1.15 0.55 7.75
N ASP A 74 -2.30 -0.15 7.69
CA ASP A 74 -3.12 -0.41 8.87
C ASP A 74 -2.35 -1.27 9.90
N ALA A 75 -1.70 -2.35 9.45
CA ALA A 75 -0.90 -3.21 10.33
C ALA A 75 0.27 -2.45 10.97
N ALA A 76 0.97 -1.62 10.21
CA ALA A 76 2.05 -0.77 10.72
C ALA A 76 1.53 0.23 11.78
N ALA A 77 0.38 0.85 11.53
CA ALA A 77 -0.27 1.75 12.48
C ALA A 77 -0.67 1.02 13.77
N VAL A 78 -1.17 -0.23 13.66
CA VAL A 78 -1.46 -1.07 14.83
C VAL A 78 -0.18 -1.35 15.61
N LEU A 79 0.91 -1.76 14.98
CA LEU A 79 2.20 -2.00 15.66
C LEU A 79 2.71 -0.74 16.38
N LYS A 80 2.67 0.42 15.71
CA LYS A 80 3.05 1.71 16.34
C LYS A 80 2.16 2.01 17.54
N GLY A 81 0.85 1.90 17.38
CA GLY A 81 -0.13 2.16 18.44
C GLY A 81 0.04 1.21 19.64
N MET A 82 0.24 -0.09 19.39
CA MET A 82 0.53 -1.07 20.44
C MET A 82 1.80 -0.70 21.20
N ASN A 83 2.86 -0.35 20.47
CA ASN A 83 4.13 0.03 21.10
C ASN A 83 3.96 1.28 21.97
N GLU A 84 3.16 2.27 21.54
CA GLU A 84 2.89 3.49 22.32
C GLU A 84 2.06 3.21 23.58
N ILE A 85 0.95 2.49 23.49
CA ILE A 85 0.04 2.25 24.64
C ILE A 85 0.66 1.34 25.72
N PHE A 86 1.71 0.60 25.37
CA PHE A 86 2.44 -0.26 26.32
C PHE A 86 3.85 0.25 26.63
N ASP A 87 4.04 1.58 26.64
CA ASP A 87 5.28 2.26 27.07
C ASP A 87 6.52 1.89 26.25
N ARG A 88 6.35 1.61 24.96
CA ARG A 88 7.42 1.35 23.98
C ARG A 88 8.35 0.19 24.36
N PRO A 89 7.81 -1.01 24.56
CA PRO A 89 8.63 -2.18 24.92
C PRO A 89 9.59 -2.61 23.80
N LEU A 90 9.30 -2.26 22.52
CA LEU A 90 10.15 -2.57 21.37
C LEU A 90 10.88 -1.31 20.89
N VAL A 91 12.18 -1.45 20.61
CA VAL A 91 12.94 -0.40 19.93
C VAL A 91 12.61 -0.39 18.44
N ALA A 92 13.00 0.69 17.74
CA ALA A 92 12.63 0.89 16.33
C ALA A 92 13.03 -0.30 15.41
N GLU A 93 14.22 -0.87 15.64
CA GLU A 93 14.72 -2.01 14.86
C GLU A 93 13.88 -3.28 15.06
N GLU A 94 13.52 -3.59 16.31
CA GLU A 94 12.68 -4.74 16.65
C GLU A 94 11.27 -4.58 16.06
N LEU A 95 10.71 -3.38 16.16
CA LEU A 95 9.41 -3.06 15.56
C LEU A 95 9.44 -3.21 14.04
N HIS A 96 10.55 -2.84 13.41
CA HIS A 96 10.76 -2.98 11.96
C HIS A 96 10.85 -4.45 11.53
N GLN A 97 11.60 -5.27 12.30
CA GLN A 97 11.70 -6.71 12.05
C GLN A 97 10.35 -7.39 12.22
N LEU A 98 9.58 -7.01 13.24
CA LEU A 98 8.23 -7.51 13.45
C LEU A 98 7.30 -7.14 12.30
N ALA A 99 7.36 -5.90 11.81
CA ALA A 99 6.61 -5.44 10.64
C ALA A 99 6.96 -6.25 9.38
N ALA A 100 8.25 -6.50 9.13
CA ALA A 100 8.73 -7.30 7.99
C ALA A 100 8.22 -8.75 8.02
N SER A 101 8.00 -9.32 9.21
CA SER A 101 7.43 -10.66 9.36
C SER A 101 5.96 -10.75 8.95
N LEU A 102 5.21 -9.66 9.11
CA LEU A 102 3.79 -9.57 8.76
C LEU A 102 3.55 -9.39 7.26
N GLY A 103 4.44 -8.69 6.60
CA GLY A 103 4.35 -8.47 5.16
C GLY A 103 5.43 -7.52 4.65
N SER A 104 5.82 -7.72 3.38
CA SER A 104 6.92 -6.99 2.75
C SER A 104 6.77 -5.47 2.79
N ASP A 105 5.55 -4.97 2.65
CA ASP A 105 5.27 -3.52 2.59
C ASP A 105 5.01 -2.91 3.98
N VAL A 106 4.85 -3.73 5.05
CA VAL A 106 4.48 -3.21 6.38
C VAL A 106 5.60 -2.34 6.95
N SER A 107 6.86 -2.76 6.76
CA SER A 107 8.04 -2.03 7.22
C SER A 107 8.11 -0.61 6.63
N PHE A 108 7.72 -0.44 5.37
CA PHE A 108 7.71 0.88 4.73
C PHE A 108 6.83 1.89 5.47
N PHE A 109 5.69 1.47 6.00
CA PHE A 109 4.77 2.35 6.72
C PHE A 109 5.19 2.68 8.17
N LEU A 110 6.27 2.07 8.65
CA LEU A 110 6.97 2.50 9.87
C LEU A 110 8.03 3.56 9.58
N HIS A 111 8.48 3.66 8.32
CA HIS A 111 9.46 4.61 7.85
C HIS A 111 8.81 5.99 7.58
N ASP A 112 9.57 7.06 7.81
CA ASP A 112 9.11 8.41 7.57
C ASP A 112 9.57 8.88 6.18
N GLY A 113 8.63 9.03 5.25
CA GLY A 113 8.87 9.59 3.94
C GLY A 113 9.04 8.57 2.82
N ALA A 114 9.67 8.99 1.72
CA ALA A 114 9.95 8.14 0.58
C ALA A 114 11.16 7.25 0.85
N ALA A 115 11.11 6.01 0.37
CA ALA A 115 12.21 5.05 0.53
C ALA A 115 12.42 4.19 -0.72
N TRP A 116 13.66 3.84 -0.97
CA TRP A 116 14.03 2.74 -1.84
C TRP A 116 13.82 1.43 -1.08
N CYS A 117 12.98 0.57 -1.62
CA CYS A 117 12.68 -0.73 -1.02
C CYS A 117 13.36 -1.83 -1.82
N ARG A 118 14.20 -2.63 -1.17
CA ARG A 118 14.93 -3.76 -1.78
C ARG A 118 14.51 -5.08 -1.13
N GLY A 119 15.07 -6.18 -1.63
CA GLY A 119 14.68 -7.51 -1.18
C GLY A 119 13.27 -7.83 -1.64
N ARG A 120 12.38 -8.19 -0.72
CA ARG A 120 10.94 -8.33 -0.96
C ARG A 120 10.16 -7.04 -0.69
N GLY A 121 10.87 -5.95 -0.22
CA GLY A 121 10.33 -4.66 0.19
C GLY A 121 10.71 -4.24 1.63
N GLU A 122 11.38 -5.14 2.37
CA GLU A 122 11.73 -4.97 3.78
C GLU A 122 13.03 -4.20 4.01
N ILE A 123 13.92 -4.15 3.02
CA ILE A 123 15.18 -3.40 3.13
C ILE A 123 14.92 -1.97 2.65
N LEU A 124 14.96 -1.01 3.56
CA LEU A 124 14.64 0.38 3.29
C LEU A 124 15.91 1.24 3.29
N GLU A 125 16.03 2.07 2.27
CA GLU A 125 17.04 3.11 2.15
C GLU A 125 16.31 4.44 1.91
N ASP A 126 16.73 5.49 2.61
CA ASP A 126 16.12 6.82 2.44
C ASP A 126 16.17 7.26 0.99
N ALA A 127 15.05 7.75 0.48
CA ALA A 127 14.98 8.38 -0.84
C ALA A 127 14.80 9.90 -0.68
N ALA A 128 15.28 10.65 -1.68
CA ALA A 128 15.05 12.08 -1.70
C ALA A 128 13.54 12.39 -1.64
N ALA A 129 13.19 13.39 -0.86
CA ALA A 129 11.80 13.83 -0.78
C ALA A 129 11.33 14.33 -2.16
N LEU A 130 10.23 13.75 -2.62
CA LEU A 130 9.58 14.22 -3.84
C LEU A 130 8.79 15.49 -3.59
N PRO A 131 8.78 16.45 -4.52
CA PRO A 131 7.90 17.61 -4.41
C PRO A 131 6.44 17.14 -4.35
N GLY A 132 5.64 17.83 -3.54
CA GLY A 132 4.21 17.54 -3.43
C GLY A 132 3.52 17.63 -4.79
N ARG A 133 2.77 16.57 -5.14
CA ARG A 133 2.03 16.44 -6.40
C ARG A 133 0.58 16.11 -6.13
N THR A 134 -0.29 16.53 -7.01
CA THR A 134 -1.69 16.11 -6.98
C THR A 134 -1.84 14.80 -7.74
N LEU A 135 -2.52 13.85 -7.11
CA LEU A 135 -2.77 12.52 -7.67
C LEU A 135 -4.26 12.34 -7.91
N LEU A 136 -4.60 11.78 -9.07
CA LEU A 136 -5.90 11.19 -9.33
C LEU A 136 -5.78 9.67 -9.21
N LEU A 137 -6.60 9.06 -8.36
CA LEU A 137 -6.69 7.62 -8.18
C LEU A 137 -8.03 7.13 -8.73
N ILE A 138 -7.99 6.19 -9.65
CA ILE A 138 -9.18 5.53 -10.18
C ILE A 138 -9.11 4.05 -9.86
N LYS A 139 -9.99 3.58 -8.95
CA LYS A 139 -10.12 2.18 -8.57
C LYS A 139 -11.28 1.54 -9.33
N PRO A 140 -11.03 0.63 -10.27
CA PRO A 140 -12.08 -0.15 -10.90
C PRO A 140 -12.84 -1.05 -9.90
N PRO A 141 -14.08 -1.46 -10.19
CA PRO A 141 -14.90 -2.25 -9.27
C PRO A 141 -14.50 -3.74 -9.21
N PHE A 142 -13.24 -4.04 -9.44
CA PHE A 142 -12.67 -5.39 -9.31
C PHE A 142 -11.29 -5.35 -8.67
N PRO A 143 -10.91 -6.35 -7.87
CA PRO A 143 -9.56 -6.51 -7.35
C PRO A 143 -8.67 -7.24 -8.34
N VAL A 144 -7.35 -7.07 -8.20
CA VAL A 144 -6.33 -7.95 -8.79
C VAL A 144 -5.65 -8.71 -7.65
N PRO A 145 -5.74 -10.06 -7.61
CA PRO A 145 -5.08 -10.83 -6.57
C PRO A 145 -3.56 -10.67 -6.67
N THR A 146 -2.94 -10.12 -5.65
CA THR A 146 -1.50 -9.82 -5.62
C THR A 146 -0.64 -11.06 -5.91
N VAL A 147 -0.94 -12.18 -5.27
CA VAL A 147 -0.22 -13.45 -5.48
C VAL A 147 -0.27 -13.90 -6.95
N TRP A 148 -1.44 -13.74 -7.59
CA TRP A 148 -1.59 -14.07 -9.01
C TRP A 148 -0.75 -13.14 -9.90
N ALA A 149 -0.73 -11.83 -9.63
CA ALA A 149 0.04 -10.87 -10.42
C ALA A 149 1.54 -11.17 -10.38
N TYR A 150 2.10 -11.42 -9.20
CA TYR A 150 3.50 -11.78 -9.03
C TYR A 150 3.85 -13.13 -9.64
N LYS A 151 2.99 -14.15 -9.48
CA LYS A 151 3.19 -15.45 -10.12
C LYS A 151 3.21 -15.32 -11.64
N ARG A 152 2.23 -14.59 -12.19
CA ARG A 152 2.16 -14.37 -13.64
C ARG A 152 3.39 -13.62 -14.16
N TYR A 153 3.87 -12.62 -13.42
CA TYR A 153 5.10 -11.90 -13.73
C TYR A 153 6.31 -12.87 -13.77
N ALA A 154 6.47 -13.71 -12.77
CA ALA A 154 7.53 -14.69 -12.71
C ALA A 154 7.48 -15.68 -13.88
N ASP A 155 6.28 -16.20 -14.22
CA ASP A 155 6.06 -17.11 -15.35
C ASP A 155 6.45 -16.44 -16.68
N MET A 156 6.06 -15.17 -16.87
CA MET A 156 6.42 -14.40 -18.08
C MET A 156 7.92 -14.16 -18.19
N LYS A 157 8.57 -13.80 -17.07
CA LYS A 157 10.02 -13.56 -17.02
C LYS A 157 10.83 -14.82 -17.32
N ALA A 158 10.32 -15.97 -16.92
CA ALA A 158 10.95 -17.29 -17.18
C ALA A 158 10.70 -17.81 -18.61
N SER A 159 9.76 -17.23 -19.36
CA SER A 159 9.44 -17.68 -20.72
C SER A 159 10.53 -17.23 -21.72
N GLU A 160 10.75 -18.04 -22.76
CA GLU A 160 11.69 -17.70 -23.85
C GLU A 160 11.25 -16.45 -24.65
N ALA A 161 9.94 -16.13 -24.64
CA ALA A 161 9.41 -14.93 -25.27
C ALA A 161 9.82 -13.63 -24.54
N GLY A 162 10.30 -13.75 -23.29
CA GLY A 162 10.68 -12.60 -22.48
C GLY A 162 9.50 -11.74 -22.03
N MET A 163 9.82 -10.60 -21.42
CA MET A 163 8.83 -9.60 -21.04
C MET A 163 8.52 -8.67 -22.21
N PRO A 164 7.25 -8.31 -22.46
CA PRO A 164 6.94 -7.25 -23.40
C PRO A 164 7.61 -5.95 -22.96
N SER A 165 8.08 -5.16 -23.93
CA SER A 165 8.65 -3.84 -23.65
C SER A 165 7.58 -2.97 -22.97
N GLN A 166 7.92 -2.39 -21.84
CA GLN A 166 7.09 -1.37 -21.21
C GLN A 166 7.60 0.01 -21.63
N GLU A 167 6.65 0.89 -21.92
CA GLU A 167 6.97 2.30 -22.09
C GLU A 167 7.23 2.92 -20.71
N SER A 168 8.44 3.42 -20.51
CA SER A 168 8.76 4.22 -19.35
C SER A 168 7.97 5.51 -19.35
N GLN A 169 7.43 5.87 -18.20
CA GLN A 169 6.82 7.18 -17.99
C GLN A 169 7.73 8.02 -17.11
N TRP A 170 7.71 9.31 -17.33
CA TRP A 170 8.62 10.23 -16.66
C TRP A 170 7.86 11.25 -15.82
N LEU A 171 8.37 11.51 -14.62
CA LEU A 171 7.96 12.59 -13.76
C LEU A 171 9.15 13.53 -13.58
N GLY A 172 9.26 14.56 -14.41
CA GLY A 172 10.49 15.33 -14.52
C GLY A 172 11.64 14.40 -14.93
N ASP A 173 12.66 14.29 -14.08
CA ASP A 173 13.83 13.41 -14.30
C ASP A 173 13.67 12.01 -13.70
N ILE A 174 12.50 11.69 -13.13
CA ILE A 174 12.25 10.40 -12.47
C ILE A 174 11.52 9.48 -13.44
N GLU A 175 12.15 8.34 -13.75
CA GLU A 175 11.52 7.26 -14.49
C GLU A 175 10.56 6.50 -13.58
N ILE A 176 9.32 6.32 -14.04
CA ILE A 176 8.28 5.55 -13.35
C ILE A 176 7.96 4.31 -14.16
N THR A 177 8.17 3.15 -13.57
CA THR A 177 7.82 1.85 -14.15
C THR A 177 7.05 1.02 -13.14
N ASN A 178 6.15 0.16 -13.63
CA ASN A 178 5.54 -0.89 -12.83
C ASN A 178 5.57 -2.20 -13.61
N ASP A 179 6.54 -3.03 -13.32
CA ASP A 179 6.77 -4.31 -14.00
C ASP A 179 5.54 -5.24 -13.99
N LEU A 180 4.66 -5.10 -13.01
CA LEU A 180 3.42 -5.89 -12.92
C LEU A 180 2.37 -5.49 -13.96
N GLU A 181 2.46 -4.30 -14.56
CA GLU A 181 1.53 -3.90 -15.61
C GLU A 181 1.48 -4.91 -16.76
N ALA A 182 2.65 -5.35 -17.23
CA ALA A 182 2.72 -6.32 -18.33
C ALA A 182 1.99 -7.63 -18.00
N SER A 183 2.11 -8.11 -16.77
CA SER A 183 1.45 -9.35 -16.33
C SER A 183 -0.05 -9.18 -16.11
N VAL A 184 -0.47 -8.02 -15.61
CA VAL A 184 -1.86 -7.74 -15.23
C VAL A 184 -2.68 -7.31 -16.45
N PHE A 185 -2.14 -6.46 -17.32
CA PHE A 185 -2.84 -5.91 -18.48
C PHE A 185 -3.25 -6.97 -19.50
N GLY A 186 -2.51 -8.06 -19.61
CA GLY A 186 -2.87 -9.19 -20.48
C GLY A 186 -4.18 -9.91 -20.10
N LYS A 187 -4.62 -9.77 -18.83
CA LYS A 187 -5.88 -10.35 -18.34
C LYS A 187 -6.96 -9.31 -18.08
N TYR A 188 -6.59 -8.18 -17.51
CA TYR A 188 -7.52 -7.12 -17.09
C TYR A 188 -7.53 -5.99 -18.13
N LEU A 189 -8.12 -6.26 -19.29
CA LEU A 189 -8.05 -5.41 -20.49
C LEU A 189 -8.60 -3.97 -20.29
N LEU A 190 -9.40 -3.73 -19.28
CA LEU A 190 -9.86 -2.39 -18.94
C LEU A 190 -8.70 -1.49 -18.46
N LEU A 191 -7.70 -2.05 -17.78
CA LEU A 191 -6.62 -1.27 -17.18
C LEU A 191 -5.72 -0.58 -18.21
N PRO A 192 -5.21 -1.26 -19.26
CA PRO A 192 -4.45 -0.57 -20.31
C PRO A 192 -5.28 0.49 -21.06
N VAL A 193 -6.57 0.24 -21.30
CA VAL A 193 -7.47 1.23 -21.90
C VAL A 193 -7.63 2.46 -20.99
N MET A 194 -7.77 2.26 -19.68
CA MET A 194 -7.83 3.36 -18.72
C MET A 194 -6.50 4.14 -18.67
N LYS A 195 -5.36 3.45 -18.72
CA LYS A 195 -4.04 4.10 -18.77
C LYS A 195 -3.91 5.00 -19.99
N GLU A 196 -4.21 4.46 -21.16
CA GLU A 196 -4.17 5.20 -22.42
C GLU A 196 -5.11 6.41 -22.38
N TRP A 197 -6.35 6.21 -21.95
CA TRP A 197 -7.32 7.29 -21.81
C TRP A 197 -6.84 8.39 -20.86
N LEU A 198 -6.27 8.03 -19.70
CA LEU A 198 -5.72 8.99 -18.74
C LEU A 198 -4.59 9.81 -19.34
N CYS A 199 -3.65 9.16 -20.04
CA CYS A 199 -2.52 9.84 -20.69
C CYS A 199 -2.94 10.84 -21.77
N GLN A 200 -4.15 10.70 -22.33
CA GLN A 200 -4.71 11.61 -23.32
C GLN A 200 -5.45 12.82 -22.71
N GLN A 201 -5.66 12.83 -21.36
CA GLN A 201 -6.39 13.92 -20.72
C GLN A 201 -5.52 15.17 -20.53
N PRO A 202 -6.08 16.37 -20.73
CA PRO A 202 -5.36 17.62 -20.46
C PRO A 202 -4.93 17.71 -19.00
N GLY A 203 -3.67 18.09 -18.77
CA GLY A 203 -3.12 18.27 -17.43
C GLY A 203 -2.65 16.96 -16.76
N VAL A 204 -2.74 15.82 -17.41
CA VAL A 204 -2.13 14.57 -16.95
C VAL A 204 -0.67 14.51 -17.43
N GLU A 205 0.27 14.38 -16.50
CA GLU A 205 1.70 14.21 -16.80
C GLU A 205 2.02 12.74 -17.12
N SER A 206 1.49 11.83 -16.31
CA SER A 206 1.71 10.39 -16.45
C SER A 206 0.58 9.60 -15.80
N ALA A 207 0.38 8.36 -16.25
CA ALA A 207 -0.57 7.44 -15.64
C ALA A 207 0.01 6.02 -15.61
N PHE A 208 -0.16 5.33 -14.48
CA PHE A 208 0.35 3.97 -14.27
C PHE A 208 -0.50 3.22 -13.25
N MET A 209 -0.39 1.89 -13.28
CA MET A 209 -1.02 1.05 -12.27
C MET A 209 -0.20 1.09 -10.98
N THR A 210 -0.84 1.22 -9.82
CA THR A 210 -0.15 1.17 -8.53
C THR A 210 -0.06 -0.27 -8.00
N GLY A 211 1.13 -0.68 -7.59
CA GLY A 211 1.40 -2.01 -7.05
C GLY A 211 0.92 -3.12 -8.00
N SER A 212 0.20 -4.11 -7.47
CA SER A 212 -0.42 -5.20 -8.25
C SER A 212 -1.76 -4.82 -8.89
N GLY A 213 -2.21 -3.58 -8.72
CA GLY A 213 -3.50 -3.10 -9.21
C GLY A 213 -4.64 -3.39 -8.20
N SER A 214 -5.85 -3.06 -8.57
CA SER A 214 -6.33 -2.57 -9.87
C SER A 214 -6.33 -1.03 -10.03
N THR A 215 -5.89 -0.27 -9.02
CA THR A 215 -5.94 1.20 -9.08
C THR A 215 -4.98 1.73 -10.15
N MET A 216 -5.51 2.61 -10.99
CA MET A 216 -4.73 3.48 -11.86
C MET A 216 -4.47 4.79 -11.12
N LEU A 217 -3.22 5.22 -11.13
CA LEU A 217 -2.76 6.49 -10.58
C LEU A 217 -2.34 7.38 -11.73
N SER A 218 -2.78 8.64 -11.72
CA SER A 218 -2.23 9.65 -12.60
C SER A 218 -1.75 10.87 -11.84
N LEU A 219 -0.64 11.44 -12.31
CA LEU A 219 -0.10 12.70 -11.86
C LEU A 219 -0.74 13.81 -12.67
N ILE A 220 -1.34 14.77 -11.97
CA ILE A 220 -2.09 15.84 -12.61
C ILE A 220 -1.57 17.23 -12.20
N HIS A 221 -1.53 18.14 -13.16
CA HIS A 221 -1.44 19.56 -12.90
C HIS A 221 -2.85 20.14 -12.79
N ILE A 222 -3.20 20.63 -11.59
CA ILE A 222 -4.37 21.48 -11.44
C ILE A 222 -3.89 22.91 -11.74
N SER A 223 -4.13 23.40 -12.96
CA SER A 223 -4.11 24.82 -13.22
C SER A 223 -5.28 25.42 -12.44
N GLU A 224 -5.03 26.46 -11.62
CA GLU A 224 -6.13 27.20 -11.00
C GLU A 224 -7.13 27.61 -12.08
N PRO A 225 -8.44 27.36 -11.87
CA PRO A 225 -9.44 27.84 -12.81
C PRO A 225 -9.28 29.35 -12.87
N THR A 226 -8.94 29.88 -14.05
CA THR A 226 -9.01 31.32 -14.31
C THR A 226 -10.45 31.71 -14.02
N ARG A 227 -10.68 32.42 -12.92
CA ARG A 227 -12.00 32.99 -12.63
C ARG A 227 -12.37 33.86 -13.82
N PRO A 228 -13.47 33.60 -14.52
CA PRO A 228 -13.98 34.57 -15.49
C PRO A 228 -14.33 35.82 -14.66
N TYR A 229 -13.76 36.93 -15.06
CA TYR A 229 -14.11 38.26 -14.52
C TYR A 229 -15.54 38.58 -14.89
#